data_45ccb188aacd7ab279deac795f947bf9
#
_entry.id   45ccb188aacd7ab279deac795f947bf9
#
_cell.length_a   1.000
_cell.length_b   1.000
_cell.length_c   1.000
_cell.angle_alpha   90.00
_cell.angle_beta   90.00
_cell.angle_gamma   90.00
#
_symmetry.space_group_name_H-M   'P 1'
#
loop_
_entity.id
_entity.type
_entity.pdbx_description
1 polymer ?
#
loop_
_entity_poly.entity_id
_entity_poly.type
_entity_poly.pdbx_seq_one_letter_code
_entity_poly.pdbx_strand_id
1 'polypeptide(L)'
;MSDSSKLLKAKTIEMPFPMDNAESCLRKYNSLKEAQKLHKLNDINYRLEILKKLLSLWDKYYEEVTLSNYLDLGITENNHIINNHCIIRGEIVHAIQNLKSWVKPRCVDTPLFLCTTNSYVKPEPYGLVLIFSAWNCNFLTLLVPLVQAIAAGNLVIAKPTSTAPETCKVCLKILNELPHDVVYGCGGDPEVEIYTELLKQKWDLIVFTGSSSKGRIVSAAAAPNLTPTILELGGQNPVIVEKTADIKLAAYNIIFGRLMFTGQACISPEYIMVDKEIKDKLILELKNTLIKFYSQNPENSEDLGCIINEFHTKRIKNLIENPGEGAKLIIGDLSKINVDKKFIPPFIFEFDNLEQMGKSQLAASEIFGPVLYLSSYNKIEEAVEYINEREKPLSAYLFTKDKRIKEYVRDNTSSGALDINDTLVHFSSPYLPFGGVGNSGMSSYHGKWGFINMSHFKPVIDQANILFPFRYPPYNNTTIKILKSLLLFPYSRGKIIKFAMFIVLIMIFTFFILPHLLGKK
;
A
#
# COMPACT_ATOMS: atom_id res chain seq x y z
N MET A 1 -22.99 15.65 19.40
CA MET A 1 -21.91 15.71 20.41
C MET A 1 -21.69 14.27 20.86
N SER A 2 -20.75 13.56 20.24
CA SER A 2 -20.39 12.20 20.59
C SER A 2 -19.70 12.24 21.95
N ASP A 3 -19.96 11.23 22.75
CA ASP A 3 -19.62 11.12 24.17
C ASP A 3 -18.11 10.83 24.37
N SER A 4 -17.24 11.65 23.78
CA SER A 4 -15.77 11.58 23.91
C SER A 4 -15.35 11.60 25.39
N SER A 5 -16.21 12.15 26.27
CA SER A 5 -15.94 12.19 27.71
C SER A 5 -16.04 10.82 28.40
N LYS A 6 -16.72 9.83 27.82
CA LYS A 6 -16.75 8.45 28.35
C LYS A 6 -15.52 7.63 27.94
N LEU A 7 -14.99 7.83 26.74
CA LEU A 7 -13.79 7.16 26.25
C LEU A 7 -12.53 7.55 27.06
N LEU A 8 -12.46 8.79 27.55
CA LEU A 8 -11.33 9.33 28.32
C LEU A 8 -11.12 8.73 29.72
N LYS A 9 -12.02 7.88 30.24
CA LYS A 9 -11.86 7.24 31.55
C LYS A 9 -11.07 5.94 31.51
N ALA A 10 -10.98 5.26 30.38
CA ALA A 10 -10.17 4.03 30.23
C ALA A 10 -8.71 4.42 29.97
N LYS A 11 -7.81 3.99 30.84
CA LYS A 11 -6.36 4.26 30.71
C LYS A 11 -5.62 3.23 29.85
N THR A 12 -6.20 2.09 29.58
CA THR A 12 -5.60 0.98 28.80
C THR A 12 -6.68 0.00 28.35
N ILE A 13 -6.38 -0.75 27.28
CA ILE A 13 -7.19 -1.87 26.80
C ILE A 13 -6.84 -3.13 27.63
N GLU A 14 -7.84 -3.80 28.14
CA GLU A 14 -7.66 -5.09 28.85
C GLU A 14 -7.48 -6.24 27.86
N MET A 15 -6.57 -7.16 28.19
CA MET A 15 -6.34 -8.37 27.41
C MET A 15 -6.95 -9.59 28.12
N PRO A 16 -7.81 -10.37 27.44
CA PRO A 16 -8.42 -11.57 28.02
C PRO A 16 -7.50 -12.80 28.02
N PHE A 17 -6.31 -12.68 27.45
CA PHE A 17 -5.30 -13.76 27.37
C PHE A 17 -3.89 -13.16 27.50
N PRO A 18 -2.90 -13.98 27.86
CA PRO A 18 -1.52 -13.50 28.01
C PRO A 18 -0.92 -13.09 26.66
N MET A 19 -0.03 -12.12 26.69
CA MET A 19 0.77 -11.73 25.53
C MET A 19 1.77 -12.83 25.19
N ASP A 20 2.16 -12.88 23.91
CA ASP A 20 3.10 -13.87 23.39
C ASP A 20 4.56 -13.60 23.82
N ASN A 21 5.33 -14.67 23.71
CA ASN A 21 6.79 -14.64 23.68
C ASN A 21 7.28 -15.38 22.42
N ALA A 22 8.59 -15.41 22.19
CA ALA A 22 9.18 -16.05 21.02
C ALA A 22 8.79 -17.55 20.90
N GLU A 23 8.75 -18.28 22.02
CA GLU A 23 8.40 -19.70 22.05
C GLU A 23 6.92 -19.93 21.69
N SER A 24 5.99 -19.11 22.20
CA SER A 24 4.57 -19.23 21.87
C SER A 24 4.32 -18.93 20.38
N CYS A 25 5.03 -17.93 19.81
CA CYS A 25 4.96 -17.64 18.38
C CYS A 25 5.49 -18.79 17.53
N LEU A 26 6.56 -19.47 17.95
CA LEU A 26 7.08 -20.66 17.28
C LEU A 26 6.09 -21.81 17.33
N ARG A 27 5.41 -22.05 18.46
CA ARG A 27 4.33 -23.05 18.53
C ARG A 27 3.19 -22.76 17.56
N LYS A 28 2.77 -21.49 17.43
CA LYS A 28 1.76 -21.05 16.46
C LYS A 28 2.20 -21.30 15.02
N TYR A 29 3.47 -20.99 14.69
CA TYR A 29 4.04 -21.30 13.39
C TYR A 29 3.97 -22.79 13.07
N ASN A 30 4.41 -23.65 13.98
CA ASN A 30 4.38 -25.09 13.80
C ASN A 30 2.96 -25.63 13.64
N SER A 31 1.99 -25.08 14.40
CA SER A 31 0.57 -25.43 14.25
C SER A 31 0.02 -25.09 12.86
N LEU A 32 0.32 -23.91 12.31
CA LEU A 32 -0.11 -23.55 10.95
C LEU A 32 0.60 -24.37 9.88
N LYS A 33 1.85 -24.73 10.09
CA LYS A 33 2.59 -25.61 9.17
C LYS A 33 1.93 -27.01 9.07
N GLU A 34 1.41 -27.53 10.16
CA GLU A 34 0.63 -28.77 10.11
C GLU A 34 -0.76 -28.54 9.49
N ALA A 35 -1.43 -27.41 9.79
CA ALA A 35 -2.71 -27.05 9.19
C ALA A 35 -2.63 -26.86 7.67
N GLN A 36 -1.49 -26.41 7.14
CA GLN A 36 -1.25 -26.24 5.69
C GLN A 36 -1.50 -27.55 4.92
N LYS A 37 -1.16 -28.70 5.50
CA LYS A 37 -1.35 -30.02 4.90
C LYS A 37 -2.83 -30.39 4.68
N LEU A 38 -3.74 -29.74 5.38
CA LEU A 38 -5.19 -30.00 5.31
C LEU A 38 -5.86 -29.30 4.12
N HIS A 39 -5.19 -28.34 3.48
CA HIS A 39 -5.67 -27.60 2.31
C HIS A 39 -7.08 -27.00 2.44
N LYS A 40 -7.53 -26.65 3.66
CA LYS A 40 -8.89 -26.14 3.92
C LYS A 40 -9.26 -24.90 3.12
N LEU A 41 -8.28 -24.03 2.86
CA LEU A 41 -8.50 -22.81 2.07
C LEU A 41 -8.63 -23.06 0.56
N ASN A 42 -8.58 -24.30 0.09
CA ASN A 42 -8.99 -24.63 -1.27
C ASN A 42 -10.51 -24.42 -1.45
N ASP A 43 -11.30 -24.53 -0.37
CA ASP A 43 -12.71 -24.16 -0.40
C ASP A 43 -12.86 -22.62 -0.36
N ILE A 44 -13.41 -22.08 -1.44
CA ILE A 44 -13.67 -20.65 -1.59
C ILE A 44 -14.76 -20.18 -0.62
N ASN A 45 -15.73 -21.01 -0.29
CA ASN A 45 -16.78 -20.64 0.65
C ASN A 45 -16.21 -20.48 2.07
N TYR A 46 -15.27 -21.34 2.45
CA TYR A 46 -14.58 -21.19 3.75
C TYR A 46 -13.77 -19.90 3.82
N ARG A 47 -13.07 -19.50 2.74
CA ARG A 47 -12.41 -18.16 2.70
C ARG A 47 -13.42 -17.03 2.86
N LEU A 48 -14.58 -17.12 2.19
CA LEU A 48 -15.66 -16.13 2.30
C LEU A 48 -16.24 -16.04 3.72
N GLU A 49 -16.39 -17.17 4.41
CA GLU A 49 -16.84 -17.23 5.80
C GLU A 49 -15.85 -16.51 6.72
N ILE A 50 -14.54 -16.76 6.56
CA ILE A 50 -13.49 -16.08 7.34
C ILE A 50 -13.50 -14.58 7.10
N LEU A 51 -13.59 -14.14 5.83
CA LEU A 51 -13.66 -12.71 5.49
C LEU A 51 -14.91 -12.04 6.06
N LYS A 52 -16.07 -12.71 6.02
CA LYS A 52 -17.31 -12.19 6.64
C LYS A 52 -17.18 -12.13 8.17
N LYS A 53 -16.54 -13.13 8.78
CA LYS A 53 -16.26 -13.10 10.21
C LYS A 53 -15.32 -11.94 10.55
N LEU A 54 -14.27 -11.71 9.79
CA LEU A 54 -13.37 -10.57 9.98
C LEU A 54 -14.12 -9.23 9.87
N LEU A 55 -15.04 -9.10 8.90
CA LEU A 55 -15.90 -7.91 8.78
C LEU A 55 -16.76 -7.70 10.02
N SER A 56 -17.41 -8.75 10.51
CA SER A 56 -18.22 -8.69 11.74
C SER A 56 -17.38 -8.34 12.97
N LEU A 57 -16.15 -8.86 13.05
CA LEU A 57 -15.23 -8.53 14.15
C LEU A 57 -14.76 -7.08 14.07
N TRP A 58 -14.47 -6.57 12.86
CA TRP A 58 -14.09 -5.18 12.64
C TRP A 58 -15.19 -4.22 13.09
N ASP A 59 -16.44 -4.53 12.77
CA ASP A 59 -17.61 -3.75 13.22
C ASP A 59 -17.84 -3.92 14.74
N LYS A 60 -17.66 -5.13 15.30
CA LYS A 60 -17.82 -5.43 16.75
C LYS A 60 -16.84 -4.66 17.64
N TYR A 61 -15.57 -4.57 17.22
CA TYR A 61 -14.51 -3.94 18.01
C TYR A 61 -14.36 -2.42 17.76
N TYR A 62 -15.31 -1.79 17.07
CA TYR A 62 -15.25 -0.38 16.67
C TYR A 62 -14.85 0.58 17.79
N GLU A 63 -15.49 0.47 18.97
CA GLU A 63 -15.21 1.34 20.11
C GLU A 63 -13.78 1.12 20.67
N GLU A 64 -13.35 -0.12 20.80
CA GLU A 64 -11.99 -0.42 21.28
C GLU A 64 -10.92 -0.01 20.26
N VAL A 65 -11.19 -0.17 18.97
CA VAL A 65 -10.31 0.30 17.89
C VAL A 65 -10.17 1.83 17.95
N THR A 66 -11.27 2.55 18.10
CA THR A 66 -11.27 4.01 18.22
C THR A 66 -10.50 4.46 19.46
N LEU A 67 -10.79 3.86 20.61
CA LEU A 67 -10.11 4.16 21.87
C LEU A 67 -8.59 3.89 21.79
N SER A 68 -8.20 2.75 21.21
CA SER A 68 -6.78 2.37 21.10
C SER A 68 -5.97 3.34 20.22
N ASN A 69 -6.53 3.81 19.11
CA ASN A 69 -5.91 4.83 18.27
C ASN A 69 -5.73 6.16 19.02
N TYR A 70 -6.72 6.53 19.83
CA TYR A 70 -6.62 7.73 20.67
C TYR A 70 -5.53 7.59 21.74
N LEU A 71 -5.47 6.45 22.43
CA LEU A 71 -4.48 6.19 23.49
C LEU A 71 -3.04 6.17 22.96
N ASP A 72 -2.80 5.57 21.79
CA ASP A 72 -1.47 5.46 21.20
C ASP A 72 -1.02 6.75 20.49
N LEU A 73 -1.90 7.38 19.70
CA LEU A 73 -1.54 8.44 18.75
C LEU A 73 -2.36 9.73 18.89
N GLY A 74 -3.31 9.79 19.82
CA GLY A 74 -4.21 10.95 19.96
C GLY A 74 -5.19 11.11 18.77
N ILE A 75 -5.41 10.07 17.98
CA ILE A 75 -6.31 10.11 16.81
C ILE A 75 -7.74 10.06 17.29
N THR A 76 -8.51 11.11 16.98
CA THR A 76 -9.92 11.20 17.34
C THR A 76 -10.80 10.29 16.46
N GLU A 77 -12.05 10.08 16.91
CA GLU A 77 -13.03 9.25 16.21
C GLU A 77 -13.24 9.69 14.76
N ASN A 78 -13.36 11.00 14.51
CA ASN A 78 -13.56 11.54 13.17
C ASN A 78 -12.41 11.18 12.22
N ASN A 79 -11.19 11.36 12.69
CA ASN A 79 -9.99 11.00 11.93
C ASN A 79 -9.85 9.48 11.76
N HIS A 80 -10.25 8.70 12.80
CA HIS A 80 -10.27 7.24 12.71
C HIS A 80 -11.25 6.72 11.66
N ILE A 81 -12.47 7.25 11.61
CA ILE A 81 -13.50 6.83 10.65
C ILE A 81 -12.98 6.98 9.22
N ILE A 82 -12.46 8.15 8.88
CA ILE A 82 -12.04 8.48 7.51
C ILE A 82 -10.80 7.69 7.10
N ASN A 83 -9.78 7.65 7.96
CA ASN A 83 -8.44 7.21 7.60
C ASN A 83 -8.14 5.74 7.91
N ASN A 84 -8.97 5.06 8.72
CA ASN A 84 -8.79 3.66 9.08
C ASN A 84 -10.06 2.85 8.84
N HIS A 85 -11.16 3.17 9.54
CA HIS A 85 -12.33 2.29 9.60
C HIS A 85 -12.95 2.04 8.25
N CYS A 86 -13.24 3.10 7.49
CA CYS A 86 -13.89 2.99 6.18
C CYS A 86 -12.99 2.28 5.16
N ILE A 87 -11.68 2.50 5.19
CA ILE A 87 -10.74 1.90 4.25
C ILE A 87 -10.63 0.39 4.49
N ILE A 88 -10.38 -0.04 5.73
CA ILE A 88 -10.27 -1.46 6.08
C ILE A 88 -11.58 -2.20 5.79
N ARG A 89 -12.71 -1.60 6.19
CA ARG A 89 -14.03 -2.15 5.90
C ARG A 89 -14.28 -2.27 4.39
N GLY A 90 -13.89 -1.24 3.63
CA GLY A 90 -13.97 -1.23 2.17
C GLY A 90 -13.15 -2.36 1.53
N GLU A 91 -11.93 -2.60 1.99
CA GLU A 91 -11.07 -3.69 1.52
C GLU A 91 -11.67 -5.07 1.79
N ILE A 92 -12.21 -5.30 3.00
CA ILE A 92 -12.85 -6.57 3.34
C ILE A 92 -14.09 -6.80 2.45
N VAL A 93 -14.97 -5.80 2.30
CA VAL A 93 -16.17 -5.89 1.48
C VAL A 93 -15.81 -6.11 0.01
N HIS A 94 -14.80 -5.38 -0.50
CA HIS A 94 -14.32 -5.53 -1.86
C HIS A 94 -13.80 -6.95 -2.14
N ALA A 95 -13.04 -7.54 -1.21
CA ALA A 95 -12.58 -8.91 -1.31
C ALA A 95 -13.75 -9.91 -1.32
N ILE A 96 -14.72 -9.77 -0.39
CA ILE A 96 -15.91 -10.64 -0.33
C ILE A 96 -16.69 -10.62 -1.65
N GLN A 97 -16.91 -9.44 -2.23
CA GLN A 97 -17.67 -9.28 -3.47
C GLN A 97 -16.97 -9.86 -4.69
N ASN A 98 -15.64 -9.83 -4.72
CA ASN A 98 -14.87 -10.15 -5.92
C ASN A 98 -14.13 -11.49 -5.86
N LEU A 99 -13.99 -12.13 -4.70
CA LEU A 99 -13.19 -13.34 -4.50
C LEU A 99 -13.51 -14.44 -5.52
N LYS A 100 -14.80 -14.74 -5.74
CA LYS A 100 -15.23 -15.77 -6.70
C LYS A 100 -14.77 -15.47 -8.15
N SER A 101 -14.58 -14.19 -8.49
CA SER A 101 -14.05 -13.76 -9.77
C SER A 101 -12.53 -13.88 -9.83
N TRP A 102 -11.84 -13.52 -8.75
CA TRP A 102 -10.38 -13.50 -8.69
C TRP A 102 -9.75 -14.89 -8.77
N VAL A 103 -10.37 -15.88 -8.13
CA VAL A 103 -9.88 -17.28 -8.09
C VAL A 103 -10.12 -18.06 -9.36
N LYS A 104 -10.93 -17.54 -10.30
CA LYS A 104 -11.22 -18.25 -11.56
C LYS A 104 -9.98 -18.37 -12.43
N PRO A 105 -9.69 -19.57 -12.97
CA PRO A 105 -8.69 -19.71 -14.01
C PRO A 105 -8.97 -18.77 -15.19
N ARG A 106 -7.92 -18.16 -15.72
CA ARG A 106 -8.01 -17.24 -16.87
C ARG A 106 -7.48 -17.95 -18.11
N CYS A 107 -8.33 -18.19 -19.09
CA CYS A 107 -7.89 -18.65 -20.38
C CYS A 107 -6.96 -17.60 -21.02
N VAL A 108 -5.89 -18.06 -21.62
CA VAL A 108 -4.94 -17.27 -22.38
C VAL A 108 -4.92 -17.72 -23.84
N ASP A 109 -4.44 -16.85 -24.71
CA ASP A 109 -4.26 -17.21 -26.10
C ASP A 109 -3.25 -18.36 -26.24
N THR A 110 -3.57 -19.28 -27.16
CA THR A 110 -2.75 -20.48 -27.43
C THR A 110 -2.11 -20.33 -28.81
N PRO A 111 -0.78 -20.51 -28.94
CA PRO A 111 -0.13 -20.53 -30.25
C PRO A 111 -0.74 -21.59 -31.19
N LEU A 112 -0.70 -21.34 -32.50
CA LEU A 112 -1.34 -22.23 -33.47
C LEU A 112 -0.82 -23.66 -33.44
N PHE A 113 0.47 -23.84 -33.18
CA PHE A 113 1.08 -25.19 -33.07
C PHE A 113 0.60 -25.99 -31.85
N LEU A 114 -0.09 -25.32 -30.90
CA LEU A 114 -0.76 -25.93 -29.74
C LEU A 114 -2.29 -25.85 -29.87
N CYS A 115 -2.83 -25.81 -31.08
CA CYS A 115 -4.26 -25.56 -31.34
C CYS A 115 -5.22 -26.54 -30.67
N THR A 116 -4.75 -27.73 -30.28
CA THR A 116 -5.53 -28.76 -29.57
C THR A 116 -5.41 -28.66 -28.05
N THR A 117 -4.74 -27.64 -27.53
CA THR A 117 -4.61 -27.44 -26.09
C THR A 117 -5.57 -26.37 -25.57
N ASN A 118 -5.95 -26.49 -24.29
CA ASN A 118 -6.52 -25.43 -23.50
C ASN A 118 -5.43 -24.86 -22.62
N SER A 119 -5.07 -23.60 -22.87
CA SER A 119 -4.09 -22.88 -22.06
C SER A 119 -4.77 -21.92 -21.11
N TYR A 120 -4.45 -21.99 -19.85
CA TYR A 120 -5.00 -21.07 -18.84
C TYR A 120 -4.00 -20.85 -17.69
N VAL A 121 -4.22 -19.78 -16.95
CA VAL A 121 -3.44 -19.46 -15.74
C VAL A 121 -4.37 -19.60 -14.53
N LYS A 122 -3.95 -20.40 -13.55
CA LYS A 122 -4.69 -20.64 -12.31
C LYS A 122 -3.96 -20.00 -11.14
N PRO A 123 -4.60 -19.08 -10.38
CA PRO A 123 -4.01 -18.60 -9.14
C PRO A 123 -4.02 -19.70 -8.08
N GLU A 124 -2.92 -19.83 -7.35
CA GLU A 124 -2.78 -20.70 -6.19
C GLU A 124 -2.04 -19.97 -5.06
N PRO A 125 -2.31 -20.27 -3.78
CA PRO A 125 -1.64 -19.62 -2.66
C PRO A 125 -0.13 -19.91 -2.67
N TYR A 126 0.67 -19.00 -2.14
CA TYR A 126 2.07 -19.30 -1.80
C TYR A 126 2.14 -20.35 -0.69
N GLY A 127 1.32 -20.21 0.37
CA GLY A 127 1.29 -21.13 1.49
C GLY A 127 1.21 -20.43 2.84
N LEU A 128 2.30 -20.40 3.59
CA LEU A 128 2.39 -19.80 4.91
C LEU A 128 2.99 -18.38 4.81
N VAL A 129 2.21 -17.37 5.20
CA VAL A 129 2.54 -15.95 5.09
C VAL A 129 2.79 -15.34 6.45
N LEU A 130 3.86 -14.56 6.56
CA LEU A 130 4.13 -13.71 7.71
C LEU A 130 3.83 -12.25 7.38
N ILE A 131 3.04 -11.59 8.23
CA ILE A 131 2.70 -10.16 8.08
C ILE A 131 3.21 -9.39 9.30
N PHE A 132 4.04 -8.39 9.07
CA PHE A 132 4.48 -7.42 10.07
C PHE A 132 3.83 -6.07 9.81
N SER A 133 3.17 -5.50 10.81
CA SER A 133 2.57 -4.17 10.72
C SER A 133 3.48 -3.06 11.23
N ALA A 134 3.10 -1.81 10.91
CA ALA A 134 3.75 -0.60 11.39
C ALA A 134 2.90 0.12 12.45
N TRP A 135 3.55 0.84 13.36
CA TRP A 135 2.91 1.43 14.53
C TRP A 135 2.00 2.64 14.23
N ASN A 136 2.24 3.34 13.13
CA ASN A 136 1.48 4.53 12.76
C ASN A 136 0.06 4.20 12.25
N CYS A 137 -0.11 3.06 11.60
CA CYS A 137 -1.37 2.56 11.04
C CYS A 137 -1.51 1.05 11.30
N ASN A 138 -1.39 0.63 12.58
CA ASN A 138 -1.27 -0.77 12.97
C ASN A 138 -2.40 -1.65 12.41
N PHE A 139 -3.65 -1.19 12.49
CA PHE A 139 -4.79 -1.93 11.93
C PHE A 139 -4.74 -2.03 10.40
N LEU A 140 -4.46 -0.93 9.71
CA LEU A 140 -4.46 -0.89 8.26
C LEU A 140 -3.34 -1.78 7.68
N THR A 141 -2.11 -1.59 8.18
CA THR A 141 -0.93 -2.32 7.69
C THR A 141 -0.92 -3.80 8.10
N LEU A 142 -1.81 -4.21 9.03
CA LEU A 142 -2.03 -5.60 9.41
C LEU A 142 -3.21 -6.23 8.67
N LEU A 143 -4.39 -5.60 8.75
CA LEU A 143 -5.65 -6.22 8.30
C LEU A 143 -5.81 -6.18 6.78
N VAL A 144 -5.34 -5.14 6.08
CA VAL A 144 -5.45 -5.10 4.62
C VAL A 144 -4.65 -6.23 3.97
N PRO A 145 -3.35 -6.43 4.26
CA PRO A 145 -2.63 -7.59 3.72
C PRO A 145 -3.19 -8.92 4.24
N LEU A 146 -3.71 -9.01 5.47
CA LEU A 146 -4.39 -10.21 5.97
C LEU A 146 -5.60 -10.59 5.10
N VAL A 147 -6.45 -9.62 4.74
CA VAL A 147 -7.59 -9.82 3.83
C VAL A 147 -7.14 -10.42 2.51
N GLN A 148 -6.07 -9.86 1.93
CA GLN A 148 -5.56 -10.32 0.64
C GLN A 148 -4.91 -11.72 0.73
N ALA A 149 -4.20 -12.00 1.83
CA ALA A 149 -3.60 -13.31 2.08
C ALA A 149 -4.68 -14.41 2.21
N ILE A 150 -5.74 -14.16 2.98
CA ILE A 150 -6.88 -15.08 3.12
C ILE A 150 -7.60 -15.24 1.78
N ALA A 151 -7.85 -14.15 1.05
CA ALA A 151 -8.46 -14.19 -0.28
C ALA A 151 -7.66 -15.05 -1.26
N ALA A 152 -6.33 -14.94 -1.25
CA ALA A 152 -5.45 -15.77 -2.07
C ALA A 152 -5.39 -17.25 -1.61
N GLY A 153 -5.78 -17.54 -0.37
CA GLY A 153 -5.82 -18.89 0.19
C GLY A 153 -4.59 -19.25 1.03
N ASN A 154 -3.87 -18.24 1.53
CA ASN A 154 -2.71 -18.44 2.40
C ASN A 154 -3.11 -18.55 3.87
N LEU A 155 -2.32 -19.31 4.64
CA LEU A 155 -2.34 -19.31 6.09
C LEU A 155 -1.43 -18.18 6.60
N VAL A 156 -1.80 -17.55 7.72
CA VAL A 156 -1.17 -16.30 8.14
C VAL A 156 -0.73 -16.30 9.60
N ILE A 157 0.51 -15.92 9.85
CA ILE A 157 0.88 -15.29 11.13
C ILE A 157 0.92 -13.78 10.94
N ALA A 158 0.07 -13.09 11.70
CA ALA A 158 -0.03 -11.64 11.70
C ALA A 158 0.58 -11.09 13.01
N LYS A 159 1.64 -10.28 12.87
CA LYS A 159 2.37 -9.71 13.99
C LYS A 159 2.15 -8.19 14.07
N PRO A 160 1.14 -7.73 14.86
CA PRO A 160 1.00 -6.31 15.17
C PRO A 160 2.21 -5.82 15.98
N THR A 161 2.63 -4.58 15.75
CA THR A 161 3.77 -4.02 16.49
C THR A 161 3.40 -3.61 17.91
N SER A 162 4.26 -3.91 18.87
CA SER A 162 4.10 -3.51 20.29
C SER A 162 4.52 -2.05 20.53
N THR A 163 5.13 -1.39 19.57
CA THR A 163 5.44 0.07 19.66
C THR A 163 4.16 0.91 19.83
N ALA A 164 3.02 0.44 19.30
CA ALA A 164 1.68 0.99 19.54
C ALA A 164 0.90 -0.04 20.39
N PRO A 165 1.03 -0.01 21.72
CA PRO A 165 0.62 -1.11 22.59
C PRO A 165 -0.89 -1.30 22.66
N GLU A 166 -1.69 -0.24 22.63
CA GLU A 166 -3.13 -0.36 22.77
C GLU A 166 -3.76 -0.86 21.47
N THR A 167 -3.32 -0.38 20.31
CA THR A 167 -3.76 -0.91 19.01
C THR A 167 -3.27 -2.34 18.79
N CYS A 168 -2.08 -2.69 19.27
CA CYS A 168 -1.59 -4.08 19.24
C CYS A 168 -2.53 -5.03 20.00
N LYS A 169 -2.97 -4.67 21.20
CA LYS A 169 -3.91 -5.46 21.98
C LYS A 169 -5.22 -5.73 21.24
N VAL A 170 -5.81 -4.69 20.63
CA VAL A 170 -7.06 -4.85 19.88
C VAL A 170 -6.86 -5.69 18.62
N CYS A 171 -5.73 -5.51 17.91
CA CYS A 171 -5.37 -6.39 16.80
C CYS A 171 -5.36 -7.87 17.24
N LEU A 172 -4.70 -8.17 18.34
CA LEU A 172 -4.62 -9.53 18.88
C LEU A 172 -5.99 -10.10 19.29
N LYS A 173 -6.87 -9.27 19.88
CA LYS A 173 -8.25 -9.69 20.18
C LYS A 173 -9.00 -10.09 18.91
N ILE A 174 -8.97 -9.28 17.87
CA ILE A 174 -9.61 -9.57 16.58
C ILE A 174 -9.03 -10.85 15.97
N LEU A 175 -7.71 -10.98 15.92
CA LEU A 175 -7.05 -12.15 15.35
C LEU A 175 -7.35 -13.44 16.13
N ASN A 176 -7.48 -13.37 17.45
CA ASN A 176 -7.75 -14.53 18.29
C ASN A 176 -9.17 -15.08 18.13
N GLU A 177 -10.10 -14.30 17.59
CA GLU A 177 -11.46 -14.78 17.27
C GLU A 177 -11.56 -15.41 15.86
N LEU A 178 -10.51 -15.33 15.04
CA LEU A 178 -10.43 -15.99 13.74
C LEU A 178 -10.04 -17.46 13.90
N PRO A 179 -10.32 -18.33 12.90
CA PRO A 179 -9.95 -19.74 12.96
C PRO A 179 -8.43 -19.94 13.08
N HIS A 180 -7.98 -20.60 14.15
CA HIS A 180 -6.55 -20.81 14.45
C HIS A 180 -5.85 -21.80 13.49
N ASP A 181 -6.57 -22.52 12.66
CA ASP A 181 -6.01 -23.31 11.57
C ASP A 181 -5.77 -22.49 10.29
N VAL A 182 -6.07 -21.19 10.32
CA VAL A 182 -5.86 -20.25 9.22
C VAL A 182 -5.04 -19.02 9.64
N VAL A 183 -5.34 -18.45 10.81
CA VAL A 183 -4.73 -17.20 11.27
C VAL A 183 -4.30 -17.30 12.72
N TYR A 184 -3.09 -16.87 13.01
CA TYR A 184 -2.64 -16.55 14.36
C TYR A 184 -2.13 -15.12 14.47
N GLY A 185 -2.49 -14.43 15.56
CA GLY A 185 -1.80 -13.24 16.02
C GLY A 185 -0.57 -13.60 16.83
N CYS A 186 0.54 -12.88 16.63
CA CYS A 186 1.73 -12.95 17.47
C CYS A 186 2.12 -11.56 17.94
N GLY A 187 2.02 -11.28 19.25
CA GLY A 187 2.38 -9.98 19.81
C GLY A 187 2.72 -10.04 21.29
N GLY A 188 3.74 -9.34 21.70
CA GLY A 188 4.23 -9.32 23.09
C GLY A 188 5.61 -8.68 23.21
N ASP A 189 6.18 -8.80 24.38
CA ASP A 189 7.50 -8.30 24.72
C ASP A 189 8.41 -9.46 25.20
N PRO A 190 9.73 -9.41 24.94
CA PRO A 190 10.42 -8.38 24.12
C PRO A 190 10.12 -8.53 22.62
N GLU A 191 9.69 -7.45 22.00
CA GLU A 191 9.26 -7.47 20.59
C GLU A 191 10.38 -7.91 19.64
N VAL A 192 11.63 -7.52 19.89
CA VAL A 192 12.80 -7.88 19.05
C VAL A 192 13.04 -9.39 19.02
N GLU A 193 12.82 -10.10 20.14
CA GLU A 193 12.98 -11.55 20.21
C GLU A 193 11.93 -12.25 19.34
N ILE A 194 10.68 -11.78 19.40
CA ILE A 194 9.59 -12.31 18.57
C ILE A 194 9.89 -12.11 17.07
N TYR A 195 10.31 -10.90 16.66
CA TYR A 195 10.73 -10.64 15.28
C TYR A 195 11.85 -11.57 14.85
N THR A 196 12.88 -11.70 15.69
CA THR A 196 14.05 -12.53 15.41
C THR A 196 13.67 -13.99 15.25
N GLU A 197 12.82 -14.52 16.13
CA GLU A 197 12.38 -15.91 16.06
C GLU A 197 11.51 -16.19 14.83
N LEU A 198 10.57 -15.31 14.52
CA LEU A 198 9.72 -15.46 13.32
C LEU A 198 10.55 -15.39 12.03
N LEU A 199 11.54 -14.49 11.94
CA LEU A 199 12.39 -14.36 10.76
C LEU A 199 13.36 -15.53 10.54
N LYS A 200 13.64 -16.35 11.55
CA LYS A 200 14.42 -17.60 11.39
C LYS A 200 13.64 -18.70 10.68
N GLN A 201 12.30 -18.62 10.69
CA GLN A 201 11.45 -19.66 10.13
C GLN A 201 11.39 -19.59 8.61
N LYS A 202 11.06 -20.72 7.96
CA LYS A 202 10.84 -20.77 6.51
C LYS A 202 9.41 -20.33 6.19
N TRP A 203 9.27 -19.18 5.56
CA TRP A 203 8.01 -18.64 5.06
C TRP A 203 7.88 -18.82 3.55
N ASP A 204 6.64 -18.89 3.06
CA ASP A 204 6.35 -18.92 1.63
C ASP A 204 6.15 -17.49 1.07
N LEU A 205 5.85 -16.50 1.94
CA LEU A 205 5.80 -15.08 1.64
C LEU A 205 5.96 -14.27 2.93
N ILE A 206 6.67 -13.14 2.88
CA ILE A 206 6.73 -12.17 3.98
C ILE A 206 6.19 -10.83 3.50
N VAL A 207 5.26 -10.25 4.26
CA VAL A 207 4.75 -8.90 4.08
C VAL A 207 5.26 -8.05 5.25
N PHE A 208 5.90 -6.94 4.93
CA PHE A 208 6.49 -6.06 5.94
C PHE A 208 6.18 -4.61 5.61
N THR A 209 5.64 -3.88 6.58
CA THR A 209 5.50 -2.42 6.54
C THR A 209 6.38 -1.79 7.63
N GLY A 210 7.20 -0.80 7.25
CA GLY A 210 8.09 -0.11 8.18
C GLY A 210 9.19 0.69 7.52
N SER A 211 10.28 0.98 8.24
CA SER A 211 11.39 1.75 7.69
C SER A 211 12.23 0.95 6.68
N SER A 212 12.83 1.64 5.69
CA SER A 212 13.70 1.03 4.68
C SER A 212 14.88 0.27 5.29
N SER A 213 15.43 0.73 6.43
CA SER A 213 16.50 0.04 7.14
C SER A 213 16.06 -1.31 7.70
N LYS A 214 14.84 -1.41 8.25
CA LYS A 214 14.27 -2.67 8.74
C LYS A 214 13.81 -3.57 7.59
N GLY A 215 13.28 -2.99 6.53
CA GLY A 215 12.93 -3.73 5.30
C GLY A 215 14.13 -4.48 4.71
N ARG A 216 15.33 -3.88 4.72
CA ARG A 216 16.57 -4.57 4.31
C ARG A 216 16.89 -5.78 5.18
N ILE A 217 16.67 -5.69 6.50
CA ILE A 217 16.86 -6.82 7.41
C ILE A 217 15.88 -7.95 7.09
N VAL A 218 14.62 -7.63 6.87
CA VAL A 218 13.58 -8.62 6.51
C VAL A 218 13.91 -9.28 5.17
N SER A 219 14.29 -8.50 4.16
CA SER A 219 14.69 -9.01 2.85
C SER A 219 15.92 -9.93 2.93
N ALA A 220 16.92 -9.55 3.74
CA ALA A 220 18.10 -10.39 3.96
C ALA A 220 17.75 -11.71 4.67
N ALA A 221 16.83 -11.70 5.64
CA ALA A 221 16.35 -12.90 6.32
C ALA A 221 15.53 -13.83 5.40
N ALA A 222 14.81 -13.28 4.43
CA ALA A 222 14.03 -14.02 3.43
C ALA A 222 14.91 -14.72 2.37
N ALA A 223 16.03 -14.11 2.00
CA ALA A 223 16.89 -14.51 0.90
C ALA A 223 17.40 -15.97 0.97
N PRO A 224 17.86 -16.52 2.11
CA PRO A 224 18.36 -17.91 2.19
C PRO A 224 17.31 -18.96 1.79
N ASN A 225 16.02 -18.66 1.98
CA ASN A 225 14.91 -19.54 1.64
C ASN A 225 14.27 -19.19 0.28
N LEU A 226 14.78 -18.19 -0.45
CA LEU A 226 14.19 -17.63 -1.65
C LEU A 226 12.72 -17.19 -1.43
N THR A 227 12.40 -16.77 -0.20
CA THR A 227 11.06 -16.31 0.18
C THR A 227 10.77 -14.97 -0.49
N PRO A 228 9.71 -14.84 -1.31
CA PRO A 228 9.31 -13.55 -1.85
C PRO A 228 8.87 -12.60 -0.73
N THR A 229 9.05 -11.31 -0.98
CA THR A 229 8.68 -10.27 -0.01
C THR A 229 7.80 -9.21 -0.66
N ILE A 230 6.80 -8.73 0.10
CA ILE A 230 6.08 -7.50 -0.17
C ILE A 230 6.56 -6.51 0.89
N LEU A 231 7.31 -5.49 0.46
CA LEU A 231 7.89 -4.49 1.35
C LEU A 231 7.23 -3.14 1.08
N GLU A 232 6.53 -2.63 2.06
CA GLU A 232 5.95 -1.30 2.05
C GLU A 232 6.76 -0.44 3.01
N LEU A 233 7.55 0.48 2.43
CA LEU A 233 8.56 1.23 3.15
C LEU A 233 8.27 2.74 3.08
N GLY A 234 9.02 3.52 3.83
CA GLY A 234 8.89 4.97 3.83
C GLY A 234 9.66 5.65 2.70
N GLY A 235 9.68 6.96 2.76
CA GLY A 235 10.41 7.82 1.85
C GLY A 235 10.07 9.28 2.05
N GLN A 236 10.86 10.17 1.44
CA GLN A 236 10.59 11.59 1.46
C GLN A 236 9.69 11.95 0.27
N ASN A 237 8.42 12.23 0.55
CA ASN A 237 7.40 12.44 -0.49
C ASN A 237 7.40 13.89 -0.99
N PRO A 238 7.74 14.13 -2.27
CA PRO A 238 7.74 15.45 -2.89
C PRO A 238 6.35 15.99 -3.14
N VAL A 239 6.21 17.30 -3.04
CA VAL A 239 5.08 18.05 -3.57
C VAL A 239 5.61 19.08 -4.58
N ILE A 240 5.11 19.02 -5.81
CA ILE A 240 5.36 20.04 -6.82
C ILE A 240 4.12 20.93 -6.92
N VAL A 241 4.29 22.25 -6.73
CA VAL A 241 3.24 23.24 -6.93
C VAL A 241 3.62 24.13 -8.10
N GLU A 242 3.02 23.88 -9.26
CA GLU A 242 3.31 24.60 -10.51
C GLU A 242 2.46 25.88 -10.59
N LYS A 243 2.92 26.90 -11.29
CA LYS A 243 2.33 28.26 -11.32
C LYS A 243 0.84 28.33 -11.68
N THR A 244 0.32 27.35 -12.44
CA THR A 244 -1.11 27.29 -12.79
C THR A 244 -1.97 26.62 -11.72
N ALA A 245 -1.37 26.12 -10.63
CA ALA A 245 -2.07 25.45 -9.56
C ALA A 245 -3.15 26.34 -8.92
N ASP A 246 -4.19 25.71 -8.41
CA ASP A 246 -5.08 26.34 -7.45
C ASP A 246 -4.37 26.36 -6.08
N ILE A 247 -3.88 27.54 -5.70
CA ILE A 247 -3.03 27.70 -4.51
C ILE A 247 -3.79 27.31 -3.24
N LYS A 248 -5.07 27.65 -3.17
CA LYS A 248 -5.91 27.32 -2.00
C LYS A 248 -6.13 25.81 -1.89
N LEU A 249 -6.45 25.16 -3.01
CA LEU A 249 -6.58 23.70 -3.06
C LEU A 249 -5.26 23.03 -2.67
N ALA A 250 -4.13 23.50 -3.22
CA ALA A 250 -2.80 22.96 -2.90
C ALA A 250 -2.50 23.10 -1.40
N ALA A 251 -2.68 24.29 -0.82
CA ALA A 251 -2.44 24.52 0.61
C ALA A 251 -3.30 23.63 1.51
N TYR A 252 -4.60 23.47 1.18
CA TYR A 252 -5.52 22.62 1.94
C TYR A 252 -5.06 21.16 1.95
N ASN A 253 -4.77 20.61 0.77
CA ASN A 253 -4.35 19.22 0.64
C ASN A 253 -2.97 18.95 1.23
N ILE A 254 -2.03 19.89 1.08
CA ILE A 254 -0.68 19.75 1.65
C ILE A 254 -0.74 19.75 3.19
N ILE A 255 -1.46 20.71 3.78
CA ILE A 255 -1.59 20.80 5.25
C ILE A 255 -2.37 19.60 5.79
N PHE A 256 -3.50 19.24 5.17
CA PHE A 256 -4.24 18.03 5.55
C PHE A 256 -3.37 16.78 5.45
N GLY A 257 -2.71 16.57 4.31
CA GLY A 257 -1.88 15.39 4.07
C GLY A 257 -0.66 15.32 5.00
N ARG A 258 -0.04 16.48 5.33
CA ARG A 258 1.07 16.49 6.28
C ARG A 258 0.65 16.23 7.71
N LEU A 259 -0.49 16.76 8.13
CA LEU A 259 -0.89 16.69 9.53
C LEU A 259 -1.80 15.51 9.86
N MET A 260 -2.23 14.75 8.85
CA MET A 260 -2.83 13.44 9.07
C MET A 260 -1.87 12.56 9.88
N PHE A 261 -2.36 11.92 10.94
CA PHE A 261 -1.51 11.18 11.91
C PHE A 261 -0.32 12.01 12.46
N THR A 262 -0.48 13.33 12.51
CA THR A 262 0.58 14.25 12.98
C THR A 262 1.87 14.10 12.14
N GLY A 263 1.75 13.89 10.83
CA GLY A 263 2.85 13.68 9.91
C GLY A 263 3.52 12.31 9.97
N GLN A 264 2.94 11.37 10.72
CA GLN A 264 3.46 10.03 10.93
C GLN A 264 2.86 9.02 9.93
N ALA A 265 2.77 9.38 8.65
CA ALA A 265 2.30 8.51 7.58
C ALA A 265 3.38 8.38 6.49
N CYS A 266 3.60 7.16 6.01
CA CYS A 266 4.60 6.83 4.99
C CYS A 266 4.37 7.57 3.66
N ILE A 267 3.12 7.97 3.38
CA ILE A 267 2.73 8.75 2.20
C ILE A 267 2.56 10.25 2.49
N SER A 268 2.84 10.72 3.70
CA SER A 268 2.66 12.13 4.06
C SER A 268 3.56 13.06 3.21
N PRO A 269 3.03 14.16 2.64
CA PRO A 269 3.84 15.20 2.00
C PRO A 269 4.97 15.65 2.91
N GLU A 270 6.21 15.69 2.43
CA GLU A 270 7.36 16.01 3.27
C GLU A 270 8.03 17.31 2.87
N TYR A 271 8.29 17.51 1.57
CA TYR A 271 8.88 18.72 1.08
C TYR A 271 8.14 19.27 -0.13
N ILE A 272 8.17 20.61 -0.28
CA ILE A 272 7.44 21.32 -1.30
C ILE A 272 8.45 22.02 -2.22
N MET A 273 8.33 21.76 -3.50
CA MET A 273 8.97 22.51 -4.57
C MET A 273 7.91 23.36 -5.25
N VAL A 274 8.02 24.67 -5.14
CA VAL A 274 7.01 25.61 -5.64
C VAL A 274 7.59 26.49 -6.75
N ASP A 275 6.80 26.73 -7.78
CA ASP A 275 7.17 27.72 -8.80
C ASP A 275 7.41 29.10 -8.16
N LYS A 276 8.54 29.73 -8.50
CA LYS A 276 8.98 30.99 -7.91
C LYS A 276 7.95 32.11 -8.01
N GLU A 277 7.14 32.13 -9.08
CA GLU A 277 6.15 33.19 -9.32
C GLU A 277 5.00 33.16 -8.28
N ILE A 278 4.76 32.01 -7.64
CA ILE A 278 3.64 31.81 -6.70
C ILE A 278 4.07 31.47 -5.28
N LYS A 279 5.38 31.38 -4.99
CA LYS A 279 5.93 30.95 -3.70
C LYS A 279 5.32 31.71 -2.52
N ASP A 280 5.37 33.03 -2.54
CA ASP A 280 4.92 33.86 -1.42
C ASP A 280 3.39 33.74 -1.20
N LYS A 281 2.63 33.56 -2.28
CA LYS A 281 1.19 33.31 -2.20
C LYS A 281 0.89 31.94 -1.57
N LEU A 282 1.65 30.91 -1.93
CA LEU A 282 1.50 29.59 -1.34
C LEU A 282 1.85 29.62 0.16
N ILE A 283 2.97 30.26 0.54
CA ILE A 283 3.36 30.40 1.96
C ILE A 283 2.25 31.07 2.77
N LEU A 284 1.68 32.16 2.25
CA LEU A 284 0.58 32.85 2.91
C LEU A 284 -0.64 31.93 3.08
N GLU A 285 -1.00 31.18 2.04
CA GLU A 285 -2.17 30.30 2.08
C GLU A 285 -1.94 29.07 2.97
N LEU A 286 -0.71 28.53 3.06
CA LEU A 286 -0.34 27.49 4.03
C LEU A 286 -0.55 27.99 5.47
N LYS A 287 -0.14 29.23 5.79
CA LYS A 287 -0.38 29.85 7.10
C LYS A 287 -1.88 29.98 7.42
N ASN A 288 -2.65 30.52 6.46
CA ASN A 288 -4.09 30.69 6.60
C ASN A 288 -4.80 29.36 6.81
N THR A 289 -4.38 28.33 6.07
CA THR A 289 -4.95 26.99 6.15
C THR A 289 -4.65 26.32 7.51
N LEU A 290 -3.42 26.45 8.02
CA LEU A 290 -3.06 25.95 9.36
C LEU A 290 -3.93 26.58 10.44
N ILE A 291 -4.08 27.91 10.43
CA ILE A 291 -4.93 28.62 11.39
C ILE A 291 -6.39 28.18 11.25
N LYS A 292 -6.86 27.99 10.02
CA LYS A 292 -8.23 27.55 9.77
C LYS A 292 -8.52 26.14 10.30
N PHE A 293 -7.59 25.20 10.11
CA PHE A 293 -7.80 23.79 10.47
C PHE A 293 -7.55 23.53 11.95
N TYR A 294 -6.50 24.14 12.52
CA TYR A 294 -6.00 23.81 13.85
C TYR A 294 -5.95 25.00 14.82
N SER A 295 -6.54 26.14 14.46
CA SER A 295 -6.52 27.41 15.21
C SER A 295 -5.10 28.02 15.35
N GLN A 296 -5.02 29.17 16.05
CA GLN A 296 -3.73 29.78 16.38
C GLN A 296 -2.96 29.01 17.46
N ASN A 297 -3.65 28.15 18.21
CA ASN A 297 -3.11 27.32 19.27
C ASN A 297 -3.36 25.83 18.94
N PRO A 298 -2.56 25.23 18.05
CA PRO A 298 -2.73 23.84 17.62
C PRO A 298 -2.75 22.82 18.76
N GLU A 299 -2.12 23.14 19.90
CA GLU A 299 -2.12 22.31 21.10
C GLU A 299 -3.50 22.07 21.72
N ASN A 300 -4.48 22.89 21.36
CA ASN A 300 -5.87 22.77 21.82
C ASN A 300 -6.79 22.14 20.77
N SER A 301 -6.25 21.76 19.60
CA SER A 301 -7.04 21.13 18.55
C SER A 301 -7.27 19.66 18.84
N GLU A 302 -8.50 19.21 18.79
CA GLU A 302 -8.87 17.79 18.88
C GLU A 302 -8.51 17.02 17.61
N ASP A 303 -8.26 17.72 16.47
CA ASP A 303 -7.94 17.10 15.18
C ASP A 303 -6.44 16.88 14.95
N LEU A 304 -5.59 17.30 15.89
CA LEU A 304 -4.15 17.07 15.85
C LEU A 304 -3.76 16.04 16.92
N GLY A 305 -3.23 14.89 16.50
CA GLY A 305 -2.78 13.84 17.40
C GLY A 305 -1.42 14.14 18.06
N CYS A 306 -0.81 13.11 18.63
CA CYS A 306 0.51 13.18 19.25
C CYS A 306 1.52 12.27 18.53
N ILE A 307 2.81 12.47 18.82
CA ILE A 307 3.89 11.59 18.40
C ILE A 307 3.81 10.28 19.21
N ILE A 308 4.11 9.15 18.59
CA ILE A 308 3.91 7.82 19.21
C ILE A 308 4.60 7.66 20.56
N ASN A 309 5.81 8.17 20.74
CA ASN A 309 6.57 8.06 21.99
C ASN A 309 7.60 9.18 22.16
N GLU A 310 8.20 9.26 23.34
CA GLU A 310 9.23 10.26 23.67
C GLU A 310 10.47 10.15 22.77
N PHE A 311 10.89 8.95 22.39
CA PHE A 311 12.07 8.76 21.55
C PHE A 311 11.89 9.49 20.22
N HIS A 312 10.76 9.28 19.54
CA HIS A 312 10.44 9.96 18.28
C HIS A 312 10.19 11.45 18.48
N THR A 313 9.58 11.86 19.58
CA THR A 313 9.39 13.29 19.91
C THR A 313 10.74 14.00 20.05
N LYS A 314 11.69 13.41 20.81
CA LYS A 314 13.06 13.95 20.96
C LYS A 314 13.82 13.97 19.64
N ARG A 315 13.68 12.93 18.80
CA ARG A 315 14.31 12.86 17.47
C ARG A 315 13.82 14.01 16.58
N ILE A 316 12.50 14.21 16.49
CA ILE A 316 11.92 15.26 15.64
C ILE A 316 12.25 16.64 16.21
N LYS A 317 12.20 16.82 17.54
CA LYS A 317 12.62 18.07 18.19
C LYS A 317 14.05 18.42 17.79
N ASN A 318 14.99 17.47 17.85
CA ASN A 318 16.37 17.71 17.45
C ASN A 318 16.51 18.12 15.98
N LEU A 319 15.71 17.56 15.07
CA LEU A 319 15.69 17.98 13.66
C LEU A 319 15.17 19.41 13.50
N ILE A 320 14.16 19.81 14.30
CA ILE A 320 13.60 21.16 14.27
C ILE A 320 14.61 22.18 14.85
N GLU A 321 15.33 21.82 15.89
CA GLU A 321 16.37 22.67 16.50
C GLU A 321 17.63 22.79 15.61
N ASN A 322 17.89 21.77 14.78
CA ASN A 322 19.05 21.69 13.88
C ASN A 322 18.60 21.38 12.42
N PRO A 323 17.83 22.25 11.78
CA PRO A 323 17.24 21.96 10.46
C PRO A 323 18.24 21.94 9.31
N GLY A 324 19.42 22.50 9.51
CA GLY A 324 20.49 22.66 8.52
C GLY A 324 20.74 24.11 8.15
N GLU A 325 21.89 24.35 7.50
CA GLU A 325 22.29 25.68 7.07
C GLU A 325 21.32 26.29 6.04
N GLY A 326 20.99 27.55 6.20
CA GLY A 326 20.07 28.29 5.31
C GLY A 326 18.60 28.08 5.60
N ALA A 327 18.24 27.24 6.59
CA ALA A 327 16.84 27.03 6.98
C ALA A 327 16.25 28.28 7.65
N LYS A 328 15.15 28.80 7.11
CA LYS A 328 14.39 29.92 7.67
C LYS A 328 13.06 29.37 8.22
N LEU A 329 12.83 29.54 9.53
CA LEU A 329 11.56 29.16 10.13
C LEU A 329 10.45 30.12 9.69
N ILE A 330 9.43 29.60 9.00
CA ILE A 330 8.27 30.39 8.53
C ILE A 330 7.09 30.24 9.47
N ILE A 331 6.86 29.03 9.95
CA ILE A 331 5.77 28.65 10.85
C ILE A 331 6.31 27.71 11.91
N GLY A 332 5.87 27.88 13.15
CA GLY A 332 6.20 27.04 14.28
C GLY A 332 6.67 27.85 15.47
N ASP A 333 6.63 27.22 16.64
CA ASP A 333 7.10 27.79 17.91
C ASP A 333 7.77 26.68 18.72
N LEU A 334 9.08 26.77 18.86
CA LEU A 334 9.91 25.81 19.62
C LEU A 334 9.48 25.70 21.08
N SER A 335 9.00 26.79 21.68
CA SER A 335 8.56 26.81 23.08
C SER A 335 7.30 25.98 23.35
N LYS A 336 6.57 25.64 22.27
CA LYS A 336 5.34 24.84 22.34
C LYS A 336 5.59 23.33 22.22
N ILE A 337 6.81 22.88 21.95
CA ILE A 337 7.16 21.46 21.94
C ILE A 337 7.12 20.92 23.37
N ASN A 338 6.30 19.89 23.57
CA ASN A 338 6.17 19.22 24.87
C ASN A 338 6.48 17.72 24.75
N VAL A 339 7.66 17.33 25.21
CA VAL A 339 8.14 15.94 25.12
C VAL A 339 7.30 15.00 26.00
N ASP A 340 6.92 15.42 27.19
CA ASP A 340 6.14 14.59 28.13
C ASP A 340 4.74 14.29 27.60
N LYS A 341 4.13 15.29 26.91
CA LYS A 341 2.85 15.12 26.22
C LYS A 341 3.00 14.52 24.82
N LYS A 342 4.21 14.24 24.37
CA LYS A 342 4.53 13.77 23.01
C LYS A 342 3.98 14.72 21.92
N PHE A 343 3.92 16.01 22.20
CA PHE A 343 3.32 17.01 21.34
C PHE A 343 4.38 17.85 20.62
N ILE A 344 4.22 17.97 19.30
CA ILE A 344 4.98 18.86 18.42
C ILE A 344 3.98 19.65 17.57
N PRO A 345 3.95 20.98 17.66
CA PRO A 345 3.12 21.79 16.77
C PRO A 345 3.63 21.69 15.32
N PRO A 346 2.84 22.13 14.34
CA PRO A 346 3.29 22.18 12.94
C PRO A 346 4.46 23.15 12.76
N PHE A 347 5.47 22.70 12.00
CA PHE A 347 6.63 23.52 11.60
C PHE A 347 6.72 23.58 10.07
N ILE A 348 7.06 24.76 9.53
CA ILE A 348 7.41 24.93 8.12
C ILE A 348 8.69 25.73 8.01
N PHE A 349 9.67 25.17 7.30
CA PHE A 349 10.95 25.82 6.99
C PHE A 349 11.03 26.18 5.50
N GLU A 350 11.70 27.28 5.19
CA GLU A 350 12.03 27.71 3.83
C GLU A 350 13.54 27.68 3.62
N PHE A 351 13.96 27.29 2.41
CA PHE A 351 15.32 27.38 1.91
C PHE A 351 15.36 28.27 0.67
N ASP A 352 16.48 28.98 0.45
CA ASP A 352 16.61 29.91 -0.65
C ASP A 352 16.62 29.22 -2.02
N ASN A 353 17.11 27.98 -2.09
CA ASN A 353 17.17 27.17 -3.33
C ASN A 353 17.14 25.68 -3.03
N LEU A 354 16.92 24.87 -4.08
CA LEU A 354 16.83 23.40 -3.99
C LEU A 354 18.13 22.75 -3.51
N GLU A 355 19.29 23.32 -3.84
CA GLU A 355 20.59 22.78 -3.43
C GLU A 355 20.77 22.85 -1.90
N GLN A 356 20.50 24.04 -1.31
CA GLN A 356 20.53 24.20 0.15
C GLN A 356 19.50 23.29 0.84
N MET A 357 18.27 23.24 0.31
CA MET A 357 17.23 22.34 0.80
C MET A 357 17.71 20.89 0.82
N GLY A 358 18.36 20.45 -0.25
CA GLY A 358 18.85 19.08 -0.40
C GLY A 358 20.03 18.71 0.51
N LYS A 359 20.82 19.69 0.93
CA LYS A 359 21.93 19.50 1.89
C LYS A 359 21.52 19.62 3.37
N SER A 360 20.27 19.98 3.63
CA SER A 360 19.76 20.21 4.99
C SER A 360 19.63 18.89 5.77
N GLN A 361 19.61 19.00 7.10
CA GLN A 361 19.32 17.85 7.98
C GLN A 361 17.89 17.34 7.81
N LEU A 362 16.95 18.22 7.41
CA LEU A 362 15.57 17.83 7.11
C LEU A 362 15.48 16.93 5.89
N ALA A 363 16.40 17.06 4.92
CA ALA A 363 16.45 16.25 3.72
C ALA A 363 17.33 14.97 3.86
N ALA A 364 17.95 14.75 5.02
CA ALA A 364 18.85 13.61 5.24
C ALA A 364 18.09 12.27 5.39
N SER A 365 16.88 12.32 5.94
CA SER A 365 16.02 11.13 6.13
C SER A 365 14.57 11.54 6.32
N GLU A 366 13.64 10.60 6.15
CA GLU A 366 12.22 10.80 6.41
C GLU A 366 11.97 11.36 7.84
N ILE A 367 11.27 12.48 7.93
CA ILE A 367 11.04 13.17 9.21
C ILE A 367 10.02 12.42 10.07
N PHE A 368 8.92 11.95 9.45
CA PHE A 368 7.85 11.23 10.13
C PHE A 368 7.26 11.99 11.33
N GLY A 369 6.87 13.25 11.08
CA GLY A 369 6.36 14.19 12.09
C GLY A 369 5.79 15.46 11.45
N PRO A 370 5.22 16.41 12.21
CA PRO A 370 4.48 17.56 11.69
C PRO A 370 5.39 18.69 11.17
N VAL A 371 6.34 18.36 10.31
CA VAL A 371 7.34 19.30 9.78
C VAL A 371 7.32 19.25 8.25
N LEU A 372 7.13 20.40 7.61
CA LEU A 372 7.29 20.63 6.18
C LEU A 372 8.52 21.49 5.92
N TYR A 373 9.14 21.32 4.79
CA TYR A 373 10.14 22.28 4.31
C TYR A 373 9.95 22.55 2.83
N LEU A 374 10.34 23.74 2.37
CA LEU A 374 10.08 24.17 1.01
C LEU A 374 11.24 24.97 0.40
N SER A 375 11.30 24.91 -0.92
CA SER A 375 12.09 25.84 -1.74
C SER A 375 11.39 26.11 -3.07
N SER A 376 11.82 27.15 -3.78
CA SER A 376 11.31 27.44 -5.12
C SER A 376 12.21 26.92 -6.22
N TYR A 377 11.60 26.68 -7.38
CA TYR A 377 12.27 26.39 -8.64
C TYR A 377 11.89 27.44 -9.72
N ASN A 378 12.71 27.58 -10.76
CA ASN A 378 12.43 28.48 -11.88
C ASN A 378 11.82 27.72 -13.07
N LYS A 379 12.22 26.47 -13.28
CA LYS A 379 11.75 25.60 -14.36
C LYS A 379 11.35 24.25 -13.78
N ILE A 380 10.29 23.66 -14.31
CA ILE A 380 9.75 22.37 -13.82
C ILE A 380 10.80 21.23 -13.90
N GLU A 381 11.73 21.34 -14.84
CA GLU A 381 12.82 20.39 -15.02
C GLU A 381 13.72 20.32 -13.77
N GLU A 382 13.96 21.45 -13.09
CA GLU A 382 14.75 21.50 -11.85
C GLU A 382 14.09 20.69 -10.73
N ALA A 383 12.76 20.74 -10.63
CA ALA A 383 12.00 19.97 -9.63
C ALA A 383 12.01 18.46 -9.96
N VAL A 384 11.89 18.11 -11.24
CA VAL A 384 11.95 16.72 -11.71
C VAL A 384 13.35 16.14 -11.50
N GLU A 385 14.40 16.88 -11.81
CA GLU A 385 15.80 16.50 -11.60
C GLU A 385 16.07 16.28 -10.11
N TYR A 386 15.63 17.21 -9.26
CA TYR A 386 15.77 17.10 -7.81
C TYR A 386 15.13 15.82 -7.24
N ILE A 387 13.98 15.39 -7.77
CA ILE A 387 13.35 14.11 -7.38
C ILE A 387 14.19 12.93 -7.86
N ASN A 388 14.66 12.96 -9.11
CA ASN A 388 15.36 11.85 -9.74
C ASN A 388 16.77 11.61 -9.18
N GLU A 389 17.40 12.62 -8.61
CA GLU A 389 18.68 12.50 -7.90
C GLU A 389 18.55 11.84 -6.50
N ARG A 390 17.32 11.62 -6.02
CA ARG A 390 17.04 11.07 -4.71
C ARG A 390 16.47 9.66 -4.78
N GLU A 391 16.41 9.03 -3.63
CA GLU A 391 15.73 7.75 -3.47
C GLU A 391 14.25 7.89 -3.85
N LYS A 392 13.76 6.91 -4.58
CA LYS A 392 12.38 6.90 -5.08
C LYS A 392 11.38 6.95 -3.93
N PRO A 393 10.50 7.97 -3.87
CA PRO A 393 9.53 8.13 -2.80
C PRO A 393 8.38 7.12 -2.92
N LEU A 394 7.69 6.88 -1.82
CA LEU A 394 6.48 6.08 -1.81
C LEU A 394 5.34 6.78 -2.55
N SER A 395 5.23 8.10 -2.38
CA SER A 395 4.24 8.92 -3.08
C SER A 395 4.86 10.21 -3.59
N ALA A 396 4.32 10.74 -4.69
CA ALA A 396 4.63 12.06 -5.20
C ALA A 396 3.32 12.83 -5.45
N TYR A 397 3.36 14.14 -5.30
CA TYR A 397 2.18 15.01 -5.40
C TYR A 397 2.45 16.15 -6.37
N LEU A 398 1.48 16.43 -7.25
CA LEU A 398 1.59 17.48 -8.24
C LEU A 398 0.33 18.34 -8.26
N PHE A 399 0.47 19.64 -8.08
CA PHE A 399 -0.61 20.62 -8.23
C PHE A 399 -0.39 21.46 -9.48
N THR A 400 -1.26 21.31 -10.48
CA THR A 400 -1.21 22.05 -11.77
C THR A 400 -2.52 21.92 -12.53
N LYS A 401 -2.82 22.93 -13.36
CA LYS A 401 -3.91 22.87 -14.37
C LYS A 401 -3.37 22.54 -15.76
N ASP A 402 -2.06 22.66 -16.01
CA ASP A 402 -1.46 22.39 -17.33
C ASP A 402 -1.34 20.88 -17.58
N LYS A 403 -2.02 20.41 -18.63
CA LYS A 403 -2.00 18.99 -19.04
C LYS A 403 -0.59 18.52 -19.43
N ARG A 404 0.21 19.36 -20.08
CA ARG A 404 1.57 19.01 -20.53
C ARG A 404 2.49 18.79 -19.32
N ILE A 405 2.33 19.61 -18.26
CA ILE A 405 3.08 19.44 -17.03
C ILE A 405 2.68 18.14 -16.31
N LYS A 406 1.38 17.81 -16.31
CA LYS A 406 0.91 16.51 -15.75
C LYS A 406 1.57 15.33 -16.46
N GLU A 407 1.58 15.35 -17.78
CA GLU A 407 2.20 14.29 -18.60
C GLU A 407 3.72 14.28 -18.40
N TYR A 408 4.36 15.43 -18.39
CA TYR A 408 5.81 15.55 -18.22
C TYR A 408 6.28 14.99 -16.87
N VAL A 409 5.66 15.40 -15.74
CA VAL A 409 6.04 14.92 -14.41
C VAL A 409 5.75 13.41 -14.27
N ARG A 410 4.59 12.95 -14.74
CA ARG A 410 4.23 11.52 -14.73
C ARG A 410 5.26 10.65 -15.45
N ASP A 411 5.70 11.10 -16.62
CA ASP A 411 6.55 10.29 -17.51
C ASP A 411 8.05 10.41 -17.18
N ASN A 412 8.45 11.44 -16.40
CA ASN A 412 9.86 11.70 -16.08
C ASN A 412 10.20 11.54 -14.58
N THR A 413 9.27 11.11 -13.73
CA THR A 413 9.55 10.77 -12.32
C THR A 413 9.15 9.34 -12.00
N SER A 414 9.74 8.76 -10.95
CA SER A 414 9.39 7.42 -10.47
C SER A 414 9.05 7.47 -8.98
N SER A 415 7.86 6.98 -8.63
CA SER A 415 7.36 6.85 -7.25
C SER A 415 6.44 5.65 -7.14
N GLY A 416 6.08 5.23 -5.92
CA GLY A 416 5.04 4.21 -5.71
C GLY A 416 3.68 4.69 -6.24
N ALA A 417 3.33 5.95 -6.00
CA ALA A 417 2.12 6.59 -6.51
C ALA A 417 2.36 8.05 -6.92
N LEU A 418 1.53 8.58 -7.80
CA LEU A 418 1.46 10.00 -8.14
C LEU A 418 0.01 10.47 -8.02
N ASP A 419 -0.25 11.39 -7.08
CA ASP A 419 -1.55 12.07 -6.97
C ASP A 419 -1.47 13.45 -7.62
N ILE A 420 -2.47 13.79 -8.44
CA ILE A 420 -2.53 15.07 -9.13
C ILE A 420 -3.70 15.89 -8.58
N ASN A 421 -3.40 17.08 -8.06
CA ASN A 421 -4.32 18.02 -7.42
C ASN A 421 -5.00 17.49 -6.14
N ASP A 422 -4.39 16.49 -5.51
CA ASP A 422 -4.78 15.95 -4.21
C ASP A 422 -3.56 15.37 -3.49
N THR A 423 -3.75 14.89 -2.26
CA THR A 423 -2.75 14.15 -1.50
C THR A 423 -3.38 12.93 -0.84
N LEU A 424 -2.63 11.83 -0.71
CA LEU A 424 -2.98 10.62 0.03
C LEU A 424 -4.11 9.77 -0.55
N VAL A 425 -4.95 10.29 -1.45
CA VAL A 425 -6.22 9.64 -1.84
C VAL A 425 -6.05 8.27 -2.52
N HIS A 426 -4.89 8.01 -3.12
CA HIS A 426 -4.62 6.73 -3.79
C HIS A 426 -4.69 5.54 -2.82
N PHE A 427 -4.30 5.71 -1.54
CA PHE A 427 -4.29 4.62 -0.57
C PHE A 427 -5.69 4.18 -0.11
N SER A 428 -6.71 5.03 -0.29
CA SER A 428 -8.09 4.71 0.06
C SER A 428 -8.81 3.86 -1.00
N SER A 429 -8.19 3.69 -2.18
CA SER A 429 -8.80 2.98 -3.31
C SER A 429 -8.45 1.50 -3.35
N PRO A 430 -9.41 0.58 -3.16
CA PRO A 430 -9.17 -0.86 -3.32
C PRO A 430 -8.96 -1.30 -4.76
N TYR A 431 -9.02 -0.36 -5.72
CA TYR A 431 -8.82 -0.62 -7.15
C TYR A 431 -7.41 -0.33 -7.64
N LEU A 432 -6.64 0.43 -6.86
CA LEU A 432 -5.26 0.79 -7.18
C LEU A 432 -4.26 -0.08 -6.40
N PRO A 433 -3.09 -0.41 -6.97
CA PRO A 433 -2.02 -1.02 -6.18
C PRO A 433 -1.47 0.00 -5.19
N PHE A 434 -1.18 -0.44 -3.97
CA PHE A 434 -0.49 0.35 -2.97
C PHE A 434 0.85 -0.30 -2.64
N GLY A 435 1.94 0.41 -2.88
CA GLY A 435 3.31 -0.07 -2.65
C GLY A 435 4.35 0.84 -3.27
N GLY A 436 5.60 0.66 -2.87
CA GLY A 436 6.73 1.45 -3.28
C GLY A 436 7.55 0.84 -4.41
N VAL A 437 8.60 1.56 -4.78
CA VAL A 437 9.59 1.16 -5.78
C VAL A 437 11.00 1.54 -5.32
N GLY A 438 11.97 0.63 -5.46
CA GLY A 438 13.34 0.86 -5.01
C GLY A 438 13.42 0.98 -3.48
N ASN A 439 13.91 2.10 -2.96
CA ASN A 439 14.06 2.30 -1.50
C ASN A 439 12.73 2.44 -0.75
N SER A 440 11.64 2.78 -1.44
CA SER A 440 10.29 2.89 -0.85
C SER A 440 9.52 1.57 -0.81
N GLY A 441 10.00 0.50 -1.46
CA GLY A 441 9.36 -0.81 -1.34
C GLY A 441 9.56 -1.76 -2.50
N MET A 442 8.94 -2.92 -2.37
CA MET A 442 8.89 -4.00 -3.37
C MET A 442 7.49 -4.55 -3.43
N SER A 443 6.93 -4.71 -4.64
CA SER A 443 5.58 -5.21 -4.86
C SER A 443 4.51 -4.24 -4.33
N SER A 444 3.27 -4.71 -4.17
CA SER A 444 2.13 -3.90 -3.72
C SER A 444 1.02 -4.79 -3.15
N TYR A 445 0.11 -4.19 -2.41
CA TYR A 445 -1.13 -4.82 -1.98
C TYR A 445 -2.32 -3.87 -2.24
N HIS A 446 -3.46 -4.05 -1.65
CA HIS A 446 -4.81 -3.53 -1.88
C HIS A 446 -5.58 -4.28 -2.97
N GLY A 447 -6.82 -4.62 -2.64
CA GLY A 447 -7.80 -5.22 -3.52
C GLY A 447 -7.28 -6.40 -4.34
N LYS A 448 -7.57 -6.36 -5.64
CA LYS A 448 -7.12 -7.38 -6.58
C LYS A 448 -5.61 -7.46 -6.72
N TRP A 449 -4.89 -6.35 -6.55
CA TRP A 449 -3.44 -6.32 -6.67
C TRP A 449 -2.76 -7.10 -5.55
N GLY A 450 -3.27 -6.95 -4.32
CA GLY A 450 -2.82 -7.75 -3.19
C GLY A 450 -3.11 -9.24 -3.39
N PHE A 451 -4.32 -9.60 -3.87
CA PHE A 451 -4.63 -10.97 -4.24
C PHE A 451 -3.64 -11.53 -5.28
N ILE A 452 -3.31 -10.75 -6.31
CA ILE A 452 -2.35 -11.14 -7.35
C ILE A 452 -0.96 -11.37 -6.75
N ASN A 453 -0.45 -10.42 -5.97
CA ASN A 453 0.90 -10.47 -5.42
C ASN A 453 1.06 -11.50 -4.28
N MET A 454 -0.04 -11.96 -3.69
CA MET A 454 -0.07 -13.04 -2.70
C MET A 454 -0.50 -14.39 -3.28
N SER A 455 -0.52 -14.51 -4.62
CA SER A 455 -0.82 -15.74 -5.37
C SER A 455 0.29 -16.07 -6.34
N HIS A 456 0.62 -17.35 -6.46
CA HIS A 456 1.39 -17.87 -7.60
C HIS A 456 0.44 -18.15 -8.77
N PHE A 457 0.75 -17.63 -9.96
CA PHE A 457 -0.05 -17.84 -11.16
C PHE A 457 0.52 -19.01 -11.96
N LYS A 458 0.02 -20.22 -11.68
CA LYS A 458 0.46 -21.45 -12.32
C LYS A 458 -0.07 -21.54 -13.76
N PRO A 459 0.82 -21.60 -14.77
CA PRO A 459 0.39 -21.91 -16.13
C PRO A 459 -0.03 -23.39 -16.22
N VAL A 460 -1.18 -23.62 -16.87
CA VAL A 460 -1.71 -24.96 -17.12
C VAL A 460 -1.95 -25.13 -18.61
N ILE A 461 -1.44 -26.20 -19.16
CA ILE A 461 -1.69 -26.65 -20.51
C ILE A 461 -2.41 -28.00 -20.43
N ASP A 462 -3.66 -28.03 -20.87
CA ASP A 462 -4.48 -29.22 -20.97
C ASP A 462 -4.53 -29.65 -22.44
N GLN A 463 -3.70 -30.63 -22.80
CA GLN A 463 -3.56 -31.13 -24.15
C GLN A 463 -4.60 -32.21 -24.43
N ALA A 464 -5.33 -32.09 -25.55
CA ALA A 464 -6.16 -33.19 -26.03
C ALA A 464 -5.34 -34.47 -26.24
N ASN A 465 -5.92 -35.62 -25.91
CA ASN A 465 -5.24 -36.92 -26.02
C ASN A 465 -5.10 -37.34 -27.51
N ILE A 466 -4.38 -36.53 -28.27
CA ILE A 466 -4.16 -36.70 -29.72
C ILE A 466 -2.65 -36.71 -29.97
N LEU A 467 -2.20 -37.75 -30.66
CA LEU A 467 -0.82 -37.84 -31.08
C LEU A 467 -0.58 -37.02 -32.34
N PHE A 468 0.39 -36.14 -32.30
CA PHE A 468 0.93 -35.42 -33.47
C PHE A 468 2.28 -35.98 -33.88
N PRO A 469 2.32 -36.92 -34.84
CA PRO A 469 3.54 -37.63 -35.19
C PRO A 469 4.70 -36.73 -35.60
N PHE A 470 4.43 -35.64 -36.31
CA PHE A 470 5.46 -34.68 -36.76
C PHE A 470 6.09 -33.83 -35.62
N ARG A 471 5.59 -33.92 -34.41
CA ARG A 471 6.19 -33.30 -33.22
C ARG A 471 7.43 -34.10 -32.71
N TYR A 472 7.52 -35.36 -33.08
CA TYR A 472 8.49 -36.31 -32.54
C TYR A 472 9.47 -36.77 -33.62
N PRO A 473 10.71 -37.13 -33.25
CA PRO A 473 11.66 -37.75 -34.16
C PRO A 473 11.20 -39.15 -34.65
N PRO A 474 11.69 -39.61 -35.82
CA PRO A 474 12.72 -38.96 -36.66
C PRO A 474 12.16 -37.83 -37.53
N TYR A 475 12.86 -36.70 -37.58
CA TYR A 475 12.48 -35.56 -38.39
C TYR A 475 12.98 -35.70 -39.83
N ASN A 476 12.10 -35.52 -40.79
CA ASN A 476 12.44 -35.39 -42.19
C ASN A 476 12.19 -33.94 -42.69
N ASN A 477 12.63 -33.65 -43.93
CA ASN A 477 12.52 -32.31 -44.48
C ASN A 477 11.09 -31.80 -44.55
N THR A 478 10.08 -32.66 -44.75
CA THR A 478 8.68 -32.31 -44.77
C THR A 478 8.21 -31.94 -43.36
N THR A 479 8.53 -32.76 -42.36
CA THR A 479 8.22 -32.50 -40.95
C THR A 479 8.84 -31.18 -40.48
N ILE A 480 10.09 -30.91 -40.86
CA ILE A 480 10.74 -29.64 -40.52
C ILE A 480 10.06 -28.44 -41.16
N LYS A 481 9.63 -28.55 -42.43
CA LYS A 481 8.88 -27.49 -43.13
C LYS A 481 7.56 -27.21 -42.43
N ILE A 482 6.79 -28.24 -42.07
CA ILE A 482 5.51 -28.11 -41.36
C ILE A 482 5.75 -27.44 -39.99
N LEU A 483 6.71 -27.94 -39.23
CA LEU A 483 7.05 -27.35 -37.89
C LEU A 483 7.47 -25.89 -38.02
N LYS A 484 8.34 -25.55 -38.98
CA LYS A 484 8.72 -24.16 -39.24
C LYS A 484 7.51 -23.27 -39.57
N SER A 485 6.61 -23.75 -40.43
CA SER A 485 5.41 -23.00 -40.78
C SER A 485 4.51 -22.75 -39.56
N LEU A 486 4.30 -23.75 -38.71
CA LEU A 486 3.49 -23.63 -37.49
C LEU A 486 4.14 -22.79 -36.41
N LEU A 487 5.46 -22.96 -36.17
CA LEU A 487 6.19 -22.25 -35.12
C LEU A 487 6.49 -20.79 -35.46
N LEU A 488 6.74 -20.51 -36.75
CA LEU A 488 7.00 -19.14 -37.22
C LEU A 488 5.70 -18.36 -37.50
N PHE A 489 4.52 -19.00 -37.42
CA PHE A 489 3.26 -18.33 -37.61
C PHE A 489 2.89 -17.51 -36.38
N PRO A 490 2.86 -16.16 -36.48
CA PRO A 490 2.79 -15.28 -35.30
C PRO A 490 1.40 -15.16 -34.69
N TYR A 491 0.42 -15.92 -35.18
CA TYR A 491 -0.96 -15.78 -34.74
C TYR A 491 -1.36 -16.84 -33.73
N SER A 492 -2.06 -16.38 -32.68
CA SER A 492 -2.70 -17.28 -31.72
C SER A 492 -4.00 -17.86 -32.31
N ARG A 493 -4.42 -19.04 -31.81
CA ARG A 493 -5.71 -19.65 -32.15
C ARG A 493 -6.86 -18.67 -31.97
N GLY A 494 -6.87 -17.89 -30.87
CA GLY A 494 -7.91 -16.91 -30.60
C GLY A 494 -7.97 -15.79 -31.65
N LYS A 495 -6.82 -15.30 -32.13
CA LYS A 495 -6.78 -14.29 -33.20
C LYS A 495 -7.32 -14.84 -34.51
N ILE A 496 -7.00 -16.08 -34.88
CA ILE A 496 -7.49 -16.73 -36.07
C ILE A 496 -9.00 -16.94 -36.01
N ILE A 497 -9.52 -17.42 -34.87
CA ILE A 497 -10.97 -17.59 -34.66
C ILE A 497 -11.68 -16.24 -34.75
N LYS A 498 -11.18 -15.19 -34.10
CA LYS A 498 -11.75 -13.84 -34.20
C LYS A 498 -11.76 -13.32 -35.62
N PHE A 499 -10.69 -13.52 -36.38
CA PHE A 499 -10.60 -13.12 -37.78
C PHE A 499 -11.58 -13.90 -38.64
N ALA A 500 -11.70 -15.23 -38.48
CA ALA A 500 -12.68 -16.05 -39.15
C ALA A 500 -14.13 -15.63 -38.84
N MET A 501 -14.44 -15.38 -37.57
CA MET A 501 -15.74 -14.85 -37.13
C MET A 501 -16.02 -13.48 -37.75
N PHE A 502 -15.02 -12.60 -37.81
CA PHE A 502 -15.18 -11.30 -38.48
C PHE A 502 -15.49 -11.43 -39.97
N ILE A 503 -14.81 -12.35 -40.67
CA ILE A 503 -15.13 -12.66 -42.10
C ILE A 503 -16.57 -13.18 -42.23
N VAL A 504 -16.99 -14.11 -41.36
CA VAL A 504 -18.37 -14.64 -41.37
C VAL A 504 -19.38 -13.53 -41.11
N LEU A 505 -19.12 -12.63 -40.16
CA LEU A 505 -19.99 -11.48 -39.91
C LEU A 505 -20.06 -10.53 -41.09
N ILE A 506 -18.94 -10.27 -41.78
CA ILE A 506 -18.93 -9.48 -43.02
C ILE A 506 -19.77 -10.18 -44.09
N MET A 507 -19.62 -11.50 -44.28
CA MET A 507 -20.43 -12.25 -45.25
C MET A 507 -21.93 -12.19 -44.91
N ILE A 508 -22.30 -12.40 -43.63
CA ILE A 508 -23.68 -12.27 -43.18
C ILE A 508 -24.21 -10.85 -43.46
N PHE A 509 -23.44 -9.84 -43.09
CA PHE A 509 -23.82 -8.45 -43.37
C PHE A 509 -23.99 -8.18 -44.84
N THR A 510 -23.03 -8.61 -45.69
CA THR A 510 -23.01 -8.32 -47.11
C THR A 510 -24.12 -9.08 -47.89
N PHE A 511 -24.34 -10.35 -47.53
CA PHE A 511 -25.29 -11.20 -48.28
C PHE A 511 -26.71 -11.17 -47.73
N PHE A 512 -26.90 -10.88 -46.43
CA PHE A 512 -28.22 -10.93 -45.80
C PHE A 512 -28.74 -9.58 -45.35
N ILE A 513 -27.91 -8.74 -44.74
CA ILE A 513 -28.34 -7.48 -44.12
C ILE A 513 -28.33 -6.33 -45.14
N LEU A 514 -27.26 -6.16 -45.90
CA LEU A 514 -27.09 -5.07 -46.85
C LEU A 514 -28.15 -5.06 -47.97
N PRO A 515 -28.52 -6.20 -48.59
CA PRO A 515 -29.60 -6.22 -49.59
C PRO A 515 -30.95 -5.80 -49.01
N HIS A 516 -31.22 -6.17 -47.74
CA HIS A 516 -32.44 -5.78 -47.04
C HIS A 516 -32.48 -4.27 -46.77
N LEU A 517 -31.36 -3.69 -46.37
CA LEU A 517 -31.22 -2.24 -46.14
C LEU A 517 -31.27 -1.42 -47.42
N LEU A 518 -30.85 -1.99 -48.56
CA LEU A 518 -30.87 -1.34 -49.86
C LEU A 518 -32.20 -1.56 -50.65
N GLY A 519 -33.20 -2.20 -50.03
CA GLY A 519 -34.51 -2.40 -50.64
C GLY A 519 -34.51 -3.30 -51.87
N LYS A 520 -33.45 -4.09 -52.08
CA LYS A 520 -33.45 -5.12 -53.12
C LYS A 520 -34.16 -6.36 -52.60
N LYS A 521 -35.38 -6.62 -53.14
CA LYS A 521 -36.08 -7.88 -52.93
C LYS A 521 -35.32 -9.04 -53.55
#